data_ac0e315cb8374d50a9feaae2c99f99f2
#
_entry.id   ac0e315cb8374d50a9feaae2c99f99f2
#
_cell.length_a   1.000
_cell.length_b   1.000
_cell.length_c   1.000
_cell.angle_alpha   90.00
_cell.angle_beta   90.00
_cell.angle_gamma   90.00
#
_symmetry.space_group_name_H-M   'P 1'
#
loop_
_entity.id
_entity.type
_entity.pdbx_description
1 polymer ?
#
loop_
_entity_poly.entity_id
_entity_poly.type
_entity_poly.pdbx_seq_one_letter_code
_entity_poly.pdbx_strand_id
1 'polypeptide(L)'
;MAPNLSDKKPKSAVSKSDAVYRTLKRAILDQALAAGTKLPEDSIGDRLGVSRTIVRQALARLNGEGLIEQRPHKGACVAQPSLEDGRNILAVRSVLEAMVVDTLVGKLTPQQIRLLEAHVDAEDNARANNASTSIQLSGEFHVLLATLTENDVLSRYVTELVSRSSLILSLYGRPHSPDCAVSEHRELIAALAEANRDKVRTLMTDHIEAITTRALLKATPEKDFPDLLTAYAREEGL
;
A
#
# COMPACT_ATOMS: atom_id res chain seq x y z
N MET A 1 53.07 8.34 2.20
CA MET A 1 52.34 7.91 1.00
C MET A 1 51.10 7.16 1.45
N ALA A 2 49.99 7.87 1.61
CA ALA A 2 48.72 7.32 2.13
C ALA A 2 47.86 6.90 0.94
N PRO A 3 47.17 5.73 0.95
CA PRO A 3 46.27 5.36 -0.13
C PRO A 3 44.93 6.07 0.02
N ASN A 4 44.52 6.66 -1.08
CA ASN A 4 43.27 7.37 -1.29
C ASN A 4 42.12 6.37 -1.37
N LEU A 5 41.24 6.30 -0.35
CA LEU A 5 40.03 5.50 -0.32
C LEU A 5 38.81 6.39 -0.63
N SER A 6 38.59 6.67 -1.91
CA SER A 6 37.32 7.19 -2.40
C SER A 6 36.60 6.10 -3.22
N ASP A 7 36.09 5.07 -2.56
CA ASP A 7 35.12 4.18 -3.16
C ASP A 7 33.71 4.69 -2.84
N LYS A 8 33.23 5.63 -3.65
CA LYS A 8 31.79 5.87 -3.78
C LYS A 8 31.18 4.63 -4.45
N LYS A 9 30.52 3.75 -3.65
CA LYS A 9 29.63 2.75 -4.21
C LYS A 9 28.66 3.45 -5.15
N PRO A 10 28.54 3.01 -6.42
CA PRO A 10 27.53 3.55 -7.33
C PRO A 10 26.15 3.31 -6.73
N LYS A 11 25.27 4.33 -6.72
CA LYS A 11 23.83 4.16 -6.46
C LYS A 11 23.36 3.02 -7.38
N SER A 12 22.90 1.92 -6.81
CA SER A 12 22.45 0.77 -7.57
C SER A 12 21.39 1.25 -8.56
N ALA A 13 21.64 1.11 -9.84
CA ALA A 13 20.66 1.40 -10.87
C ALA A 13 19.41 0.57 -10.57
N VAL A 14 18.24 1.21 -10.48
CA VAL A 14 16.98 0.54 -10.27
C VAL A 14 16.82 -0.56 -11.30
N SER A 15 16.60 -1.80 -10.87
CA SER A 15 16.47 -2.91 -11.80
C SER A 15 15.25 -2.68 -12.73
N LYS A 16 15.34 -3.15 -13.98
CA LYS A 16 14.21 -3.06 -14.92
C LYS A 16 12.97 -3.78 -14.36
N SER A 17 13.16 -4.87 -13.63
CA SER A 17 12.07 -5.58 -12.95
C SER A 17 11.40 -4.74 -11.87
N ASP A 18 12.18 -4.01 -11.07
CA ASP A 18 11.63 -3.08 -10.06
C ASP A 18 10.87 -1.91 -10.70
N ALA A 19 11.36 -1.40 -11.83
CA ALA A 19 10.67 -0.35 -12.57
C ALA A 19 9.30 -0.84 -13.08
N VAL A 20 9.25 -2.01 -13.71
CA VAL A 20 8.00 -2.65 -14.19
C VAL A 20 7.05 -2.90 -13.02
N TYR A 21 7.55 -3.48 -11.93
CA TYR A 21 6.77 -3.72 -10.72
C TYR A 21 6.13 -2.43 -10.19
N ARG A 22 6.91 -1.36 -10.00
CA ARG A 22 6.37 -0.08 -9.50
C ARG A 22 5.37 0.56 -10.45
N THR A 23 5.62 0.49 -11.76
CA THR A 23 4.70 1.00 -12.78
C THR A 23 3.35 0.30 -12.70
N LEU A 24 3.35 -1.04 -12.66
CA LEU A 24 2.11 -1.81 -12.56
C LEU A 24 1.42 -1.64 -11.22
N LYS A 25 2.17 -1.66 -10.10
CA LYS A 25 1.61 -1.41 -8.75
C LYS A 25 0.89 -0.07 -8.69
N ARG A 26 1.54 0.99 -9.17
CA ARG A 26 0.93 2.32 -9.22
C ARG A 26 -0.32 2.34 -10.09
N ALA A 27 -0.26 1.79 -11.31
CA ALA A 27 -1.41 1.75 -12.21
C ALA A 27 -2.62 0.97 -11.62
N ILE A 28 -2.37 -0.06 -10.81
CA ILE A 28 -3.41 -0.80 -10.08
C ILE A 28 -4.00 0.05 -8.96
N LEU A 29 -3.17 0.66 -8.12
CA LEU A 29 -3.63 1.46 -6.98
C LEU A 29 -4.30 2.77 -7.42
N ASP A 30 -3.87 3.36 -8.54
CA ASP A 30 -4.52 4.52 -9.19
C ASP A 30 -5.83 4.13 -9.92
N GLN A 31 -6.22 2.84 -9.90
CA GLN A 31 -7.36 2.29 -10.65
C GLN A 31 -7.28 2.51 -12.18
N ALA A 32 -6.14 2.91 -12.71
CA ALA A 32 -5.90 2.96 -14.15
C ALA A 32 -5.95 1.56 -14.78
N LEU A 33 -5.57 0.54 -14.00
CA LEU A 33 -5.82 -0.87 -14.28
C LEU A 33 -6.89 -1.36 -13.31
N ALA A 34 -8.14 -1.38 -13.77
CA ALA A 34 -9.29 -1.78 -12.96
C ALA A 34 -9.18 -3.23 -12.46
N ALA A 35 -9.87 -3.55 -11.36
CA ALA A 35 -9.98 -4.92 -10.84
C ALA A 35 -10.46 -5.89 -11.93
N GLY A 36 -9.83 -7.06 -12.03
CA GLY A 36 -10.10 -8.06 -13.07
C GLY A 36 -9.42 -7.80 -14.43
N THR A 37 -8.76 -6.66 -14.63
CA THR A 37 -8.01 -6.37 -15.87
C THR A 37 -6.94 -7.44 -16.10
N LYS A 38 -6.92 -8.04 -17.31
CA LYS A 38 -5.90 -9.01 -17.71
C LYS A 38 -4.54 -8.32 -17.90
N LEU A 39 -3.48 -9.01 -17.53
CA LEU A 39 -2.09 -8.53 -17.57
C LEU A 39 -1.24 -9.45 -18.46
N PRO A 40 -1.40 -9.39 -19.81
CA PRO A 40 -0.68 -10.26 -20.73
C PRO A 40 0.81 -9.89 -20.77
N GLU A 41 1.67 -10.86 -20.47
CA GLU A 41 3.14 -10.69 -20.39
C GLU A 41 3.72 -10.05 -21.64
N ASP A 42 3.24 -10.46 -22.83
CA ASP A 42 3.74 -9.99 -24.12
C ASP A 42 3.44 -8.52 -24.33
N SER A 43 2.17 -8.15 -24.18
CA SER A 43 1.74 -6.76 -24.37
C SER A 43 2.44 -5.80 -23.40
N ILE A 44 2.67 -6.24 -22.16
CA ILE A 44 3.42 -5.45 -21.16
C ILE A 44 4.88 -5.33 -21.59
N GLY A 45 5.49 -6.43 -22.00
CA GLY A 45 6.88 -6.46 -22.45
C GLY A 45 7.13 -5.53 -23.66
N ASP A 46 6.29 -5.64 -24.66
CA ASP A 46 6.34 -4.80 -25.87
C ASP A 46 6.16 -3.32 -25.54
N ARG A 47 5.18 -3.01 -24.67
CA ARG A 47 4.85 -1.62 -24.32
C ARG A 47 5.94 -0.95 -23.50
N LEU A 48 6.61 -1.70 -22.61
CA LEU A 48 7.64 -1.17 -21.70
C LEU A 48 9.07 -1.39 -22.22
N GLY A 49 9.24 -2.03 -23.38
CA GLY A 49 10.57 -2.30 -23.96
C GLY A 49 11.41 -3.25 -23.10
N VAL A 50 10.79 -4.26 -22.49
CA VAL A 50 11.45 -5.25 -21.62
C VAL A 50 11.12 -6.68 -22.03
N SER A 51 11.99 -7.63 -21.63
CA SER A 51 11.74 -9.05 -21.92
C SER A 51 10.59 -9.62 -21.07
N ARG A 52 9.93 -10.68 -21.58
CA ARG A 52 8.91 -11.45 -20.84
C ARG A 52 9.39 -11.91 -19.48
N THR A 53 10.66 -12.30 -19.35
CA THR A 53 11.24 -12.71 -18.06
C THR A 53 11.19 -11.59 -17.02
N ILE A 54 11.50 -10.36 -17.43
CA ILE A 54 11.41 -9.19 -16.55
C ILE A 54 9.97 -8.92 -16.13
N VAL A 55 9.02 -9.00 -17.07
CA VAL A 55 7.59 -8.85 -16.78
C VAL A 55 7.13 -9.92 -15.80
N ARG A 56 7.48 -11.19 -16.04
CA ARG A 56 7.11 -12.31 -15.17
C ARG A 56 7.65 -12.17 -13.75
N GLN A 57 8.87 -11.65 -13.58
CA GLN A 57 9.41 -11.35 -12.25
C GLN A 57 8.59 -10.28 -11.52
N ALA A 58 8.21 -9.21 -12.22
CA ALA A 58 7.36 -8.15 -11.65
C ALA A 58 5.97 -8.68 -11.30
N LEU A 59 5.34 -9.46 -12.19
CA LEU A 59 4.03 -10.08 -11.93
C LEU A 59 4.09 -11.09 -10.78
N ALA A 60 5.15 -11.88 -10.66
CA ALA A 60 5.32 -12.81 -9.55
C ALA A 60 5.38 -12.07 -8.19
N ARG A 61 6.02 -10.92 -8.14
CA ARG A 61 6.07 -10.08 -6.95
C ARG A 61 4.70 -9.48 -6.63
N LEU A 62 3.99 -8.93 -7.61
CA LEU A 62 2.62 -8.41 -7.43
C LEU A 62 1.65 -9.50 -6.98
N ASN A 63 1.81 -10.74 -7.48
CA ASN A 63 1.04 -11.89 -7.03
C ASN A 63 1.35 -12.26 -5.58
N GLY A 64 2.63 -12.24 -5.19
CA GLY A 64 3.04 -12.45 -3.78
C GLY A 64 2.50 -11.39 -2.83
N GLU A 65 2.24 -10.17 -3.31
CA GLU A 65 1.61 -9.09 -2.56
C GLU A 65 0.07 -9.10 -2.67
N GLY A 66 -0.53 -10.05 -3.38
CA GLY A 66 -1.98 -10.19 -3.54
C GLY A 66 -2.66 -9.07 -4.34
N LEU A 67 -1.88 -8.29 -5.11
CA LEU A 67 -2.41 -7.24 -5.99
C LEU A 67 -2.91 -7.79 -7.32
N ILE A 68 -2.44 -8.97 -7.71
CA ILE A 68 -2.90 -9.70 -8.89
C ILE A 68 -3.15 -11.16 -8.54
N GLU A 69 -3.91 -11.84 -9.40
CA GLU A 69 -4.20 -13.26 -9.32
C GLU A 69 -3.68 -13.97 -10.55
N GLN A 70 -3.07 -15.15 -10.34
CA GLN A 70 -2.73 -16.07 -11.43
C GLN A 70 -3.91 -17.03 -11.62
N ARG A 71 -4.58 -16.96 -12.77
CA ARG A 71 -5.70 -17.86 -13.09
C ARG A 71 -5.22 -18.96 -14.02
N PRO A 72 -5.45 -20.26 -13.69
CA PRO A 72 -5.08 -21.37 -14.57
C PRO A 72 -5.61 -21.14 -15.99
N HIS A 73 -4.75 -21.28 -16.98
CA HIS A 73 -5.06 -21.10 -18.42
C HIS A 73 -5.56 -19.71 -18.84
N LYS A 74 -5.66 -18.73 -17.93
CA LYS A 74 -6.15 -17.36 -18.22
C LYS A 74 -5.10 -16.28 -17.98
N GLY A 75 -3.92 -16.65 -17.46
CA GLY A 75 -2.83 -15.73 -17.14
C GLY A 75 -3.07 -14.91 -15.88
N ALA A 76 -2.37 -13.80 -15.74
CA ALA A 76 -2.48 -12.88 -14.63
C ALA A 76 -3.61 -11.85 -14.85
N CYS A 77 -4.29 -11.47 -13.77
CA CYS A 77 -5.24 -10.35 -13.77
C CYS A 77 -5.16 -9.58 -12.45
N VAL A 78 -5.56 -8.31 -12.44
CA VAL A 78 -5.70 -7.50 -11.22
C VAL A 78 -6.67 -8.19 -10.28
N ALA A 79 -6.33 -8.29 -8.99
CA ALA A 79 -7.16 -8.94 -7.98
C ALA A 79 -8.50 -8.20 -7.79
N GLN A 80 -9.52 -8.96 -7.40
CA GLN A 80 -10.88 -8.48 -7.14
C GLN A 80 -11.33 -8.89 -5.73
N PRO A 81 -10.70 -8.36 -4.67
CA PRO A 81 -11.09 -8.70 -3.30
C PRO A 81 -12.50 -8.19 -3.00
N SER A 82 -13.26 -8.96 -2.22
CA SER A 82 -14.56 -8.56 -1.69
C SER A 82 -14.39 -7.65 -0.46
N LEU A 83 -15.49 -7.02 -0.02
CA LEU A 83 -15.50 -6.27 1.25
C LEU A 83 -15.26 -7.18 2.46
N GLU A 84 -15.67 -8.45 2.38
CA GLU A 84 -15.40 -9.43 3.44
C GLU A 84 -13.92 -9.80 3.49
N ASP A 85 -13.28 -9.98 2.34
CA ASP A 85 -11.81 -10.12 2.28
C ASP A 85 -11.12 -8.92 2.92
N GLY A 86 -11.64 -7.71 2.68
CA GLY A 86 -11.15 -6.49 3.30
C GLY A 86 -11.21 -6.53 4.83
N ARG A 87 -12.33 -6.97 5.41
CA ARG A 87 -12.47 -7.13 6.88
C ARG A 87 -11.45 -8.13 7.43
N ASN A 88 -11.34 -9.29 6.78
CA ASN A 88 -10.44 -10.35 7.19
C ASN A 88 -8.97 -9.89 7.11
N ILE A 89 -8.59 -9.19 6.03
CA ILE A 89 -7.24 -8.61 5.86
C ILE A 89 -6.93 -7.63 6.98
N LEU A 90 -7.82 -6.69 7.27
CA LEU A 90 -7.61 -5.67 8.29
C LEU A 90 -7.58 -6.25 9.71
N ALA A 91 -8.38 -7.29 9.98
CA ALA A 91 -8.33 -7.99 11.27
C ALA A 91 -6.97 -8.65 11.51
N VAL A 92 -6.41 -9.36 10.51
CA VAL A 92 -5.07 -9.96 10.62
C VAL A 92 -4.00 -8.90 10.69
N ARG A 93 -4.12 -7.82 9.90
CA ARG A 93 -3.21 -6.69 9.89
C ARG A 93 -3.10 -6.05 11.27
N SER A 94 -4.23 -5.83 11.96
CA SER A 94 -4.25 -5.28 13.33
C SER A 94 -3.41 -6.09 14.31
N VAL A 95 -3.49 -7.42 14.25
CA VAL A 95 -2.69 -8.32 15.12
C VAL A 95 -1.20 -8.23 14.81
N LEU A 96 -0.83 -8.29 13.54
CA LEU A 96 0.58 -8.23 13.15
C LEU A 96 1.21 -6.86 13.42
N GLU A 97 0.47 -5.79 13.21
CA GLU A 97 1.00 -4.44 13.47
C GLU A 97 1.08 -4.12 14.96
N ALA A 98 0.22 -4.69 15.80
CA ALA A 98 0.42 -4.67 17.25
C ALA A 98 1.75 -5.35 17.64
N MET A 99 2.10 -6.48 17.01
CA MET A 99 3.40 -7.13 17.21
C MET A 99 4.57 -6.26 16.71
N VAL A 100 4.40 -5.54 15.59
CA VAL A 100 5.42 -4.61 15.07
C VAL A 100 5.74 -3.54 16.11
N VAL A 101 4.72 -2.82 16.59
CA VAL A 101 4.95 -1.72 17.53
C VAL A 101 5.47 -2.22 18.88
N ASP A 102 5.03 -3.37 19.36
CA ASP A 102 5.55 -4.01 20.57
C ASP A 102 7.04 -4.35 20.46
N THR A 103 7.49 -4.72 19.26
CA THR A 103 8.88 -5.05 18.99
C THR A 103 9.75 -3.80 18.97
N LEU A 104 9.22 -2.66 18.49
CA LEU A 104 9.97 -1.41 18.30
C LEU A 104 10.01 -0.51 19.52
N VAL A 105 9.02 -0.59 20.42
CA VAL A 105 8.95 0.28 21.60
C VAL A 105 10.23 0.25 22.41
N GLY A 106 10.84 1.42 22.62
CA GLY A 106 12.09 1.60 23.38
C GLY A 106 13.35 1.09 22.69
N LYS A 107 13.26 0.70 21.41
CA LYS A 107 14.42 0.16 20.65
C LYS A 107 14.82 1.01 19.45
N LEU A 108 13.98 1.95 19.03
CA LEU A 108 14.29 2.80 17.88
C LEU A 108 15.42 3.78 18.19
N THR A 109 16.37 3.85 17.29
CA THR A 109 17.44 4.84 17.33
C THR A 109 16.93 6.21 16.88
N PRO A 110 17.59 7.32 17.28
CA PRO A 110 17.24 8.65 16.79
C PRO A 110 17.29 8.78 15.25
N GLN A 111 18.13 7.98 14.58
CA GLN A 111 18.18 7.97 13.11
C GLN A 111 16.95 7.29 12.51
N GLN A 112 16.46 6.20 13.11
CA GLN A 112 15.25 5.51 12.67
C GLN A 112 13.99 6.37 12.90
N ILE A 113 13.92 7.08 14.03
CA ILE A 113 12.84 8.06 14.27
C ILE A 113 12.83 9.14 13.16
N ARG A 114 13.97 9.77 12.86
CA ARG A 114 14.05 10.74 11.76
C ARG A 114 13.68 10.16 10.40
N LEU A 115 13.97 8.89 10.16
CA LEU A 115 13.57 8.20 8.92
C LEU A 115 12.04 8.09 8.82
N LEU A 116 11.37 7.75 9.92
CA LEU A 116 9.90 7.69 10.01
C LEU A 116 9.28 9.09 9.84
N GLU A 117 9.82 10.11 10.50
CA GLU A 117 9.37 11.50 10.37
C GLU A 117 9.48 11.98 8.93
N ALA A 118 10.62 11.77 8.28
CA ALA A 118 10.83 12.16 6.87
C ALA A 118 9.85 11.43 5.91
N HIS A 119 9.49 10.18 6.22
CA HIS A 119 8.50 9.45 5.45
C HIS A 119 7.10 10.07 5.58
N VAL A 120 6.68 10.41 6.80
CA VAL A 120 5.38 11.05 7.05
C VAL A 120 5.32 12.47 6.47
N ASP A 121 6.43 13.20 6.46
CA ASP A 121 6.51 14.50 5.76
C ASP A 121 6.34 14.34 4.24
N ALA A 122 6.88 13.28 3.65
CA ALA A 122 6.65 12.97 2.23
C ALA A 122 5.18 12.59 1.96
N GLU A 123 4.52 11.85 2.86
CA GLU A 123 3.09 11.54 2.81
C GLU A 123 2.24 12.81 2.86
N ASP A 124 2.54 13.72 3.78
CA ASP A 124 1.85 15.01 3.94
C ASP A 124 1.98 15.89 2.69
N ASN A 125 3.18 15.98 2.12
CA ASN A 125 3.43 16.70 0.88
C ASN A 125 2.68 16.09 -0.33
N ALA A 126 2.57 14.76 -0.40
CA ALA A 126 1.85 14.08 -1.47
C ALA A 126 0.34 14.31 -1.39
N ARG A 127 -0.21 14.45 -0.19
CA ARG A 127 -1.61 14.66 0.09
C ARG A 127 -2.25 15.81 -0.70
N ALA A 128 -1.54 16.93 -0.78
CA ALA A 128 -2.04 18.12 -1.46
C ALA A 128 -2.11 17.96 -2.99
N ASN A 129 -1.37 17.02 -3.57
CA ASN A 129 -1.13 16.94 -5.00
C ASN A 129 -1.63 15.65 -5.66
N ASN A 130 -1.71 14.54 -4.93
CA ASN A 130 -2.04 13.22 -5.48
C ASN A 130 -2.55 12.25 -4.40
N ALA A 131 -3.86 12.06 -4.33
CA ALA A 131 -4.51 11.19 -3.33
C ALA A 131 -4.00 9.74 -3.39
N SER A 132 -3.74 9.20 -4.58
CA SER A 132 -3.23 7.84 -4.76
C SER A 132 -1.81 7.69 -4.22
N THR A 133 -0.94 8.65 -4.48
CA THR A 133 0.41 8.67 -3.91
C THR A 133 0.37 8.79 -2.38
N SER A 134 -0.56 9.55 -1.83
CA SER A 134 -0.76 9.65 -0.38
C SER A 134 -1.18 8.31 0.22
N ILE A 135 -2.15 7.60 -0.38
CA ILE A 135 -2.56 6.25 0.05
C ILE A 135 -1.40 5.26 0.00
N GLN A 136 -0.59 5.34 -1.06
CA GLN A 136 0.60 4.48 -1.20
C GLN A 136 1.61 4.76 -0.07
N LEU A 137 1.97 6.02 0.17
CA LEU A 137 2.92 6.41 1.21
C LEU A 137 2.40 6.06 2.61
N SER A 138 1.10 6.25 2.86
CA SER A 138 0.46 5.82 4.10
C SER A 138 0.65 4.31 4.34
N GLY A 139 0.43 3.47 3.32
CA GLY A 139 0.73 2.05 3.43
C GLY A 139 2.22 1.75 3.63
N GLU A 140 3.09 2.44 2.91
CA GLU A 140 4.55 2.26 3.01
C GLU A 140 5.11 2.61 4.39
N PHE A 141 4.47 3.49 5.16
CA PHE A 141 4.79 3.78 6.56
C PHE A 141 4.74 2.50 7.43
N HIS A 142 3.70 1.70 7.30
CA HIS A 142 3.56 0.44 8.04
C HIS A 142 4.59 -0.61 7.61
N VAL A 143 4.90 -0.66 6.31
CA VAL A 143 5.97 -1.53 5.79
C VAL A 143 7.33 -1.11 6.34
N LEU A 144 7.58 0.19 6.44
CA LEU A 144 8.80 0.73 7.03
C LEU A 144 8.91 0.36 8.50
N LEU A 145 7.84 0.53 9.30
CA LEU A 145 7.81 0.07 10.70
C LEU A 145 8.13 -1.43 10.81
N ALA A 146 7.48 -2.26 9.99
CA ALA A 146 7.74 -3.70 10.01
C ALA A 146 9.19 -4.03 9.65
N THR A 147 9.78 -3.33 8.68
CA THR A 147 11.19 -3.50 8.28
C THR A 147 12.15 -3.16 9.42
N LEU A 148 11.86 -2.12 10.20
CA LEU A 148 12.67 -1.71 11.36
C LEU A 148 12.65 -2.73 12.49
N THR A 149 11.74 -3.72 12.50
CA THR A 149 11.78 -4.83 13.47
C THR A 149 12.91 -5.83 13.21
N GLU A 150 13.54 -5.79 12.03
CA GLU A 150 14.55 -6.76 11.56
C GLU A 150 14.01 -8.20 11.52
N ASN A 151 12.68 -8.37 11.52
CA ASN A 151 12.01 -9.65 11.38
C ASN A 151 11.47 -9.80 9.94
N ASP A 152 12.24 -10.46 9.08
CA ASP A 152 11.89 -10.64 7.66
C ASP A 152 10.57 -11.36 7.45
N VAL A 153 10.19 -12.27 8.34
CA VAL A 153 8.91 -13.00 8.25
C VAL A 153 7.77 -12.03 8.53
N LEU A 154 7.83 -11.27 9.62
CA LEU A 154 6.83 -10.28 9.98
C LEU A 154 6.71 -9.20 8.89
N SER A 155 7.84 -8.66 8.44
CA SER A 155 7.92 -7.64 7.39
C SER A 155 7.27 -8.11 6.10
N ARG A 156 7.49 -9.35 5.67
CA ARG A 156 6.87 -9.94 4.47
C ARG A 156 5.35 -10.01 4.58
N TYR A 157 4.81 -10.52 5.69
CA TYR A 157 3.36 -10.63 5.86
C TYR A 157 2.68 -9.27 6.02
N VAL A 158 3.30 -8.33 6.74
CA VAL A 158 2.79 -6.96 6.83
C VAL A 158 2.77 -6.30 5.44
N THR A 159 3.84 -6.46 4.64
CA THR A 159 3.89 -5.92 3.27
C THR A 159 2.77 -6.46 2.40
N GLU A 160 2.47 -7.76 2.45
CA GLU A 160 1.35 -8.37 1.72
C GLU A 160 0.02 -7.78 2.16
N LEU A 161 -0.25 -7.75 3.47
CA LEU A 161 -1.52 -7.25 4.01
C LEU A 161 -1.71 -5.76 3.75
N VAL A 162 -0.66 -4.96 3.85
CA VAL A 162 -0.67 -3.53 3.49
C VAL A 162 -1.00 -3.34 2.02
N SER A 163 -0.37 -4.08 1.11
CA SER A 163 -0.64 -3.99 -0.32
C SER A 163 -2.10 -4.35 -0.64
N ARG A 164 -2.62 -5.43 -0.05
CA ARG A 164 -4.02 -5.86 -0.20
C ARG A 164 -5.00 -4.85 0.39
N SER A 165 -4.72 -4.29 1.56
CA SER A 165 -5.58 -3.26 2.16
C SER A 165 -5.55 -1.95 1.36
N SER A 166 -4.42 -1.57 0.75
CA SER A 166 -4.34 -0.43 -0.16
C SER A 166 -5.21 -0.63 -1.41
N LEU A 167 -5.25 -1.86 -1.96
CA LEU A 167 -6.15 -2.19 -3.05
C LEU A 167 -7.63 -2.08 -2.62
N ILE A 168 -7.99 -2.60 -1.44
CA ILE A 168 -9.34 -2.46 -0.86
C ILE A 168 -9.72 -0.97 -0.72
N LEU A 169 -8.82 -0.16 -0.17
CA LEU A 169 -9.04 1.29 -0.03
C LEU A 169 -9.21 1.98 -1.37
N SER A 170 -8.44 1.58 -2.39
CA SER A 170 -8.57 2.16 -3.73
C SER A 170 -9.91 1.79 -4.39
N LEU A 171 -10.42 0.58 -4.16
CA LEU A 171 -11.68 0.10 -4.75
C LEU A 171 -12.93 0.60 -4.02
N TYR A 172 -12.87 0.64 -2.69
CA TYR A 172 -14.05 0.85 -1.84
C TYR A 172 -13.94 2.06 -0.91
N GLY A 173 -12.74 2.63 -0.79
CA GLY A 173 -12.51 3.79 0.06
C GLY A 173 -13.26 5.02 -0.44
N ARG A 174 -13.88 5.76 0.50
CA ARG A 174 -14.46 7.06 0.16
C ARG A 174 -13.37 8.12 0.14
N PRO A 175 -13.55 9.18 -0.68
CA PRO A 175 -12.76 10.39 -0.50
C PRO A 175 -12.95 10.88 0.95
N HIS A 176 -11.89 10.84 1.74
CA HIS A 176 -11.86 11.37 3.11
C HIS A 176 -10.65 12.29 3.22
N SER A 177 -10.67 13.13 4.25
CA SER A 177 -9.51 13.98 4.47
C SER A 177 -8.29 13.10 4.79
N PRO A 178 -7.23 13.13 3.98
CA PRO A 178 -5.97 12.46 4.29
C PRO A 178 -5.29 13.01 5.56
N ASP A 179 -5.80 14.13 6.10
CA ASP A 179 -5.27 14.80 7.30
C ASP A 179 -5.22 13.88 8.51
N CYS A 180 -6.21 12.98 8.65
CA CYS A 180 -6.27 12.08 9.81
C CYS A 180 -5.11 11.06 9.81
N ALA A 181 -4.76 10.48 8.65
CA ALA A 181 -3.71 9.47 8.60
C ALA A 181 -2.34 10.05 8.96
N VAL A 182 -2.00 11.22 8.43
CA VAL A 182 -0.73 11.92 8.72
C VAL A 182 -0.61 12.27 10.20
N SER A 183 -1.68 12.78 10.84
CA SER A 183 -1.65 13.09 12.28
C SER A 183 -1.52 11.83 13.13
N GLU A 184 -2.27 10.77 12.79
CA GLU A 184 -2.20 9.47 13.47
C GLU A 184 -0.78 8.87 13.39
N HIS A 185 -0.11 8.95 12.23
CA HIS A 185 1.28 8.48 12.07
C HIS A 185 2.27 9.32 12.88
N ARG A 186 2.12 10.65 12.93
CA ARG A 186 2.97 11.51 13.77
C ARG A 186 2.81 11.18 15.26
N GLU A 187 1.59 10.92 15.71
CA GLU A 187 1.32 10.52 17.10
C GLU A 187 1.93 9.16 17.44
N LEU A 188 1.87 8.20 16.51
CA LEU A 188 2.54 6.90 16.65
C LEU A 188 4.06 7.05 16.78
N ILE A 189 4.69 7.89 15.95
CA ILE A 189 6.14 8.14 16.04
C ILE A 189 6.51 8.77 17.39
N ALA A 190 5.74 9.76 17.83
CA ALA A 190 5.97 10.41 19.12
C ALA A 190 5.86 9.41 20.29
N ALA A 191 4.83 8.57 20.29
CA ALA A 191 4.64 7.55 21.32
C ALA A 191 5.72 6.47 21.31
N LEU A 192 6.23 6.09 20.12
CA LEU A 192 7.39 5.20 19.97
C LEU A 192 8.66 5.83 20.53
N ALA A 193 8.89 7.12 20.30
CA ALA A 193 10.03 7.87 20.84
C ALA A 193 9.97 8.02 22.37
N GLU A 194 8.75 8.19 22.93
CA GLU A 194 8.49 8.20 24.38
C GLU A 194 8.63 6.82 25.02
N ALA A 195 8.78 5.75 24.24
CA ALA A 195 8.78 4.36 24.70
C ALA A 195 7.52 3.97 25.51
N ASN A 196 6.38 4.59 25.23
CA ASN A 196 5.11 4.35 25.91
C ASN A 196 4.33 3.22 25.22
N ARG A 197 4.53 1.99 25.69
CA ARG A 197 3.95 0.77 25.10
C ARG A 197 2.42 0.81 24.99
N ASP A 198 1.75 1.17 26.05
CA ASP A 198 0.27 1.14 26.08
C ASP A 198 -0.32 2.17 25.12
N LYS A 199 0.26 3.38 25.09
CA LYS A 199 -0.13 4.44 24.18
C LYS A 199 0.08 4.02 22.72
N VAL A 200 1.24 3.44 22.37
CA VAL A 200 1.54 2.99 20.99
C VAL A 200 0.59 1.91 20.55
N ARG A 201 0.27 0.92 21.40
CA ARG A 201 -0.68 -0.14 21.08
C ARG A 201 -2.08 0.42 20.82
N THR A 202 -2.57 1.29 21.70
CA THR A 202 -3.88 1.95 21.52
C THR A 202 -3.92 2.72 20.22
N LEU A 203 -2.93 3.59 19.96
CA LEU A 203 -2.87 4.38 18.72
C LEU A 203 -2.84 3.51 17.47
N MET A 204 -2.07 2.40 17.45
CA MET A 204 -2.04 1.50 16.30
C MET A 204 -3.38 0.79 16.11
N THR A 205 -4.02 0.33 17.18
CA THR A 205 -5.34 -0.31 17.11
C THR A 205 -6.39 0.65 16.57
N ASP A 206 -6.47 1.85 17.13
CA ASP A 206 -7.43 2.89 16.73
C ASP A 206 -7.21 3.29 15.25
N HIS A 207 -5.95 3.40 14.83
CA HIS A 207 -5.58 3.68 13.45
C HIS A 207 -6.08 2.60 12.48
N ILE A 208 -5.87 1.32 12.77
CA ILE A 208 -6.35 0.22 11.91
C ILE A 208 -7.89 0.13 11.93
N GLU A 209 -8.54 0.39 13.07
CA GLU A 209 -10.00 0.49 13.14
C GLU A 209 -10.54 1.66 12.32
N ALA A 210 -9.86 2.80 12.34
CA ALA A 210 -10.21 3.94 11.50
C ALA A 210 -10.09 3.61 10.02
N ILE A 211 -9.03 2.89 9.60
CA ILE A 211 -8.89 2.38 8.22
C ILE A 211 -10.06 1.44 7.88
N THR A 212 -10.41 0.51 8.79
CA THR A 212 -11.51 -0.44 8.60
C THR A 212 -12.82 0.29 8.40
N THR A 213 -13.10 1.28 9.23
CA THR A 213 -14.32 2.09 9.14
C THR A 213 -14.38 2.88 7.83
N ARG A 214 -13.27 3.47 7.40
CA ARG A 214 -13.15 4.24 6.14
C ARG A 214 -13.34 3.36 4.90
N ALA A 215 -12.77 2.15 4.90
CA ALA A 215 -12.84 1.21 3.77
C ALA A 215 -14.20 0.51 3.66
N LEU A 216 -14.86 0.24 4.80
CA LEU A 216 -15.97 -0.69 4.86
C LEU A 216 -17.31 -0.05 5.21
N LEU A 217 -17.37 1.28 5.41
CA LEU A 217 -18.62 2.00 5.58
C LEU A 217 -19.41 2.02 4.26
N LYS A 218 -20.29 1.05 4.12
CA LYS A 218 -21.30 0.83 3.06
C LYS A 218 -20.70 0.75 1.65
N ALA A 219 -20.66 -0.47 1.13
CA ALA A 219 -20.94 -0.63 -0.29
C ALA A 219 -22.10 0.30 -0.62
N THR A 220 -21.89 1.29 -1.49
CA THR A 220 -23.02 1.90 -2.17
C THR A 220 -23.77 0.71 -2.76
N PRO A 221 -25.08 0.50 -2.47
CA PRO A 221 -25.80 -0.57 -3.13
C PRO A 221 -25.49 -0.42 -4.61
N GLU A 222 -25.08 -1.52 -5.25
CA GLU A 222 -24.93 -1.55 -6.70
C GLU A 222 -26.22 -0.96 -7.23
N LYS A 223 -26.17 0.29 -7.71
CA LYS A 223 -27.34 0.86 -8.38
C LYS A 223 -27.54 -0.02 -9.59
N ASP A 224 -28.64 -0.72 -9.63
CA ASP A 224 -29.00 -1.56 -10.75
C ASP A 224 -28.85 -0.72 -12.04
N PHE A 225 -28.31 -1.31 -13.09
CA PHE A 225 -28.07 -0.62 -14.37
C PHE A 225 -29.29 0.22 -14.81
N PRO A 226 -30.55 -0.29 -14.71
CA PRO A 226 -31.76 0.48 -14.96
C PRO A 226 -31.89 1.75 -14.10
N ASP A 227 -31.56 1.70 -12.81
CA ASP A 227 -31.65 2.85 -11.92
C ASP A 227 -30.60 3.92 -12.24
N LEU A 228 -29.36 3.49 -12.58
CA LEU A 228 -28.32 4.39 -13.06
C LEU A 228 -28.75 5.07 -14.36
N LEU A 229 -29.19 4.27 -15.34
CA LEU A 229 -29.59 4.80 -16.64
C LEU A 229 -30.75 5.79 -16.51
N THR A 230 -31.74 5.49 -15.65
CA THR A 230 -32.90 6.36 -15.39
C THR A 230 -32.44 7.67 -14.72
N ALA A 231 -31.44 7.67 -13.85
CA ALA A 231 -30.93 8.90 -13.25
C ALA A 231 -30.28 9.81 -14.30
N TYR A 232 -29.42 9.27 -15.16
CA TYR A 232 -28.78 10.03 -16.24
C TYR A 232 -29.76 10.49 -17.33
N ALA A 233 -30.72 9.63 -17.67
CA ALA A 233 -31.77 10.01 -18.66
C ALA A 233 -32.59 11.21 -18.17
N ARG A 234 -32.92 11.30 -16.89
CA ARG A 234 -33.59 12.48 -16.30
C ARG A 234 -32.74 13.75 -16.35
N GLU A 235 -31.42 13.66 -16.17
CA GLU A 235 -30.51 14.81 -16.29
C GLU A 235 -30.46 15.33 -17.73
N GLU A 236 -30.63 14.46 -18.74
CA GLU A 236 -30.65 14.80 -20.17
C GLU A 236 -32.05 15.08 -20.69
N GLY A 237 -33.07 15.04 -19.84
CA GLY A 237 -34.45 15.38 -20.21
C GLY A 237 -35.21 14.29 -21.01
N LEU A 238 -34.77 13.02 -20.84
CA LEU A 238 -35.42 11.83 -21.40
C LEU A 238 -36.42 11.19 -20.41
#